data_c50d4e83c37101d13750d5bdc20162f8
#
_entry.id   c50d4e83c37101d13750d5bdc20162f8
#
_cell.length_a   1.000
_cell.length_b   1.000
_cell.length_c   1.000
_cell.angle_alpha   90.00
_cell.angle_beta   90.00
_cell.angle_gamma   90.00
#
_symmetry.space_group_name_H-M   'P 1'
#
loop_
_entity.id
_entity.type
_entity.pdbx_description
1 polymer ?
#
loop_
_entity_poly.entity_id
_entity_poly.type
_entity_poly.pdbx_seq_one_letter_code
_entity_poly.pdbx_strand_id
1 'polypeptide(L)'
;MLDAFLHALSAVFVLVCVAGLGWYSSAKGWYDEAGKRLVSKIVGLAIPFFLFYSITSKFTHAQLLELLRISGLPFMAFAVYIVTSWLICKAGLVRDEWHGTFIAEFSGSSLLFVGIPVTYAMFGDRGIPYLLVYFFANVIFVWTIGLYNVQLDGVRHTGKPAPKFFSRQSLKMIFTKPLIGFLIGVLCVAIDLKIPQPISLATRLIGQICSPLALIFIGITVQQIGFARFKHLPRETWIILFGCNVYKPLVMFLISQLLVMDPMMRQILILSSVMPVSPMLGVLAK
;
A
#
# COMPACT_ATOMS: atom_id res chain seq x y z
N MET A 1 -6.48 -28.23 -2.48
CA MET A 1 -6.15 -27.27 -3.57
C MET A 1 -7.38 -26.60 -4.14
N LEU A 2 -8.45 -27.36 -4.50
CA LEU A 2 -9.71 -26.81 -5.01
C LEU A 2 -10.37 -25.83 -4.03
N ASP A 3 -10.43 -26.17 -2.75
CA ASP A 3 -11.03 -25.32 -1.72
C ASP A 3 -10.28 -23.97 -1.54
N ALA A 4 -8.95 -24.00 -1.58
CA ALA A 4 -8.14 -22.79 -1.53
C ALA A 4 -8.35 -21.90 -2.78
N PHE A 5 -8.50 -22.52 -3.96
CA PHE A 5 -8.82 -21.81 -5.19
C PHE A 5 -10.21 -21.19 -5.14
N LEU A 6 -11.22 -21.95 -4.70
CA LEU A 6 -12.60 -21.46 -4.57
C LEU A 6 -12.69 -20.32 -3.53
N HIS A 7 -11.95 -20.42 -2.43
CA HIS A 7 -11.87 -19.36 -1.42
C HIS A 7 -11.25 -18.06 -1.99
N ALA A 8 -10.13 -18.18 -2.72
CA ALA A 8 -9.51 -17.04 -3.39
C ALA A 8 -10.44 -16.42 -4.44
N LEU A 9 -11.13 -17.24 -5.23
CA LEU A 9 -12.10 -16.79 -6.23
C LEU A 9 -13.28 -16.05 -5.57
N SER A 10 -13.81 -16.57 -4.48
CA SER A 10 -14.86 -15.93 -3.68
C SER A 10 -14.41 -14.58 -3.13
N ALA A 11 -13.18 -14.50 -2.60
CA ALA A 11 -12.61 -13.24 -2.11
C ALA A 11 -12.51 -12.20 -3.24
N VAL A 12 -11.97 -12.58 -4.40
CA VAL A 12 -11.90 -11.69 -5.58
C VAL A 12 -13.29 -11.25 -6.03
N PHE A 13 -14.27 -12.16 -6.05
CA PHE A 13 -15.65 -11.84 -6.41
C PHE A 13 -16.24 -10.76 -5.50
N VAL A 14 -16.06 -10.88 -4.18
CA VAL A 14 -16.51 -9.85 -3.20
C VAL A 14 -15.87 -8.50 -3.50
N LEU A 15 -14.55 -8.47 -3.76
CA LEU A 15 -13.84 -7.23 -4.09
C LEU A 15 -14.38 -6.60 -5.37
N VAL A 16 -14.61 -7.40 -6.40
CA VAL A 16 -15.17 -6.95 -7.70
C VAL A 16 -16.59 -6.42 -7.52
N CYS A 17 -17.44 -7.09 -6.74
CA CYS A 17 -18.80 -6.62 -6.46
C CYS A 17 -18.81 -5.25 -5.79
N VAL A 18 -18.01 -5.05 -4.74
CA VAL A 18 -17.96 -3.76 -4.02
C VAL A 18 -17.33 -2.66 -4.89
N ALA A 19 -16.24 -2.96 -5.62
CA ALA A 19 -15.68 -2.01 -6.56
C ALA A 19 -16.64 -1.72 -7.73
N GLY A 20 -17.41 -2.74 -8.18
CA GLY A 20 -18.46 -2.61 -9.19
C GLY A 20 -19.56 -1.64 -8.78
N LEU A 21 -19.95 -1.61 -7.51
CA LEU A 21 -20.89 -0.60 -6.99
C LEU A 21 -20.31 0.81 -7.11
N GLY A 22 -19.03 1.00 -6.81
CA GLY A 22 -18.33 2.27 -7.00
C GLY A 22 -18.27 2.70 -8.47
N TRP A 23 -17.99 1.75 -9.35
CA TRP A 23 -17.98 1.99 -10.80
C TRP A 23 -19.38 2.35 -11.33
N TYR A 24 -20.41 1.60 -10.94
CA TYR A 24 -21.78 1.83 -11.37
C TYR A 24 -22.31 3.18 -10.90
N SER A 25 -22.14 3.52 -9.62
CA SER A 25 -22.60 4.79 -9.07
C SER A 25 -21.86 5.99 -9.67
N SER A 26 -20.57 5.83 -9.99
CA SER A 26 -19.80 6.84 -10.74
C SER A 26 -20.29 6.99 -12.18
N ALA A 27 -20.62 5.90 -12.87
CA ALA A 27 -21.20 5.94 -14.22
C ALA A 27 -22.59 6.61 -14.24
N LYS A 28 -23.33 6.57 -13.13
CA LYS A 28 -24.60 7.31 -12.94
C LYS A 28 -24.41 8.79 -12.58
N GLY A 29 -23.17 9.27 -12.49
CA GLY A 29 -22.89 10.68 -12.18
C GLY A 29 -23.03 11.06 -10.71
N TRP A 30 -23.04 10.10 -9.77
CA TRP A 30 -23.16 10.38 -8.33
C TRP A 30 -21.91 11.07 -7.76
N TYR A 31 -20.77 10.91 -8.41
CA TYR A 31 -19.49 11.44 -7.95
C TYR A 31 -18.86 12.34 -9.00
N ASP A 32 -18.70 13.59 -8.63
CA ASP A 32 -17.77 14.52 -9.25
C ASP A 32 -16.38 14.39 -8.61
N GLU A 33 -15.43 15.22 -9.03
CA GLU A 33 -14.09 15.25 -8.44
C GLU A 33 -14.10 15.60 -6.93
N ALA A 34 -15.08 16.41 -6.48
CA ALA A 34 -15.23 16.76 -5.06
C ALA A 34 -15.74 15.54 -4.24
N GLY A 35 -16.74 14.84 -4.76
CA GLY A 35 -17.28 13.61 -4.15
C GLY A 35 -16.22 12.51 -4.06
N LYS A 36 -15.43 12.29 -5.11
CA LYS A 36 -14.30 11.37 -5.10
C LYS A 36 -13.26 11.72 -4.04
N ARG A 37 -12.88 13.01 -3.93
CA ARG A 37 -11.98 13.48 -2.89
C ARG A 37 -12.55 13.30 -1.49
N LEU A 38 -13.86 13.47 -1.31
CA LEU A 38 -14.53 13.23 -0.03
C LEU A 38 -14.41 11.78 0.38
N VAL A 39 -14.72 10.82 -0.50
CA VAL A 39 -14.55 9.38 -0.25
C VAL A 39 -13.11 9.07 0.18
N SER A 40 -12.11 9.57 -0.57
CA SER A 40 -10.69 9.39 -0.21
C SER A 40 -10.32 9.98 1.15
N LYS A 41 -10.88 11.15 1.53
CA LYS A 41 -10.66 11.78 2.84
C LYS A 41 -11.27 10.95 3.97
N ILE A 42 -12.47 10.38 3.77
CA ILE A 42 -13.13 9.52 4.78
C ILE A 42 -12.31 8.24 4.98
N VAL A 43 -11.85 7.60 3.89
CA VAL A 43 -10.94 6.45 3.98
C VAL A 43 -9.68 6.83 4.75
N GLY A 44 -9.03 7.94 4.38
CA GLY A 44 -7.83 8.44 5.05
C GLY A 44 -8.03 8.76 6.54
N LEU A 45 -9.24 9.15 6.95
CA LEU A 45 -9.61 9.36 8.34
C LEU A 45 -9.80 8.02 9.08
N ALA A 46 -10.40 7.01 8.44
CA ALA A 46 -10.70 5.73 9.05
C ALA A 46 -9.46 4.83 9.24
N ILE A 47 -8.46 4.94 8.35
CA ILE A 47 -7.26 4.08 8.35
C ILE A 47 -6.51 4.08 9.69
N PRO A 48 -6.19 5.20 10.35
CA PRO A 48 -5.48 5.18 11.64
C PRO A 48 -6.21 4.37 12.71
N PHE A 49 -7.53 4.49 12.79
CA PHE A 49 -8.37 3.75 13.74
C PHE A 49 -8.41 2.25 13.39
N PHE A 50 -8.49 1.93 12.10
CA PHE A 50 -8.40 0.55 11.62
C PHE A 50 -7.08 -0.10 12.02
N LEU A 51 -5.94 0.59 11.78
CA LEU A 51 -4.62 0.07 12.11
C LEU A 51 -4.42 -0.06 13.63
N PHE A 52 -4.84 0.94 14.40
CA PHE A 52 -4.81 0.89 15.86
C PHE A 52 -5.59 -0.32 16.38
N TYR A 53 -6.86 -0.47 15.96
CA TYR A 53 -7.69 -1.61 16.36
C TYR A 53 -7.08 -2.94 15.95
N SER A 54 -6.60 -3.07 14.72
CA SER A 54 -6.01 -4.32 14.21
C SER A 54 -4.80 -4.75 15.03
N ILE A 55 -3.95 -3.83 15.46
CA ILE A 55 -2.80 -4.14 16.31
C ILE A 55 -3.23 -4.48 17.73
N THR A 56 -4.02 -3.62 18.37
CA THR A 56 -4.34 -3.76 19.80
C THR A 56 -5.29 -4.93 20.10
N SER A 57 -6.09 -5.38 19.11
CA SER A 57 -7.05 -6.47 19.28
C SER A 57 -6.51 -7.85 18.87
N LYS A 58 -5.42 -7.93 18.12
CA LYS A 58 -4.96 -9.17 17.49
C LYS A 58 -3.57 -9.60 17.91
N PHE A 59 -2.79 -8.72 18.54
CA PHE A 59 -1.43 -9.02 18.97
C PHE A 59 -1.24 -9.10 20.46
N THR A 60 -0.45 -10.08 20.83
CA THR A 60 0.23 -10.14 22.11
C THR A 60 1.65 -9.56 21.98
N HIS A 61 2.26 -9.23 23.12
CA HIS A 61 3.65 -8.77 23.18
C HIS A 61 4.62 -9.72 22.46
N ALA A 62 4.47 -11.05 22.69
CA ALA A 62 5.32 -12.07 22.06
C ALA A 62 5.20 -12.08 20.52
N GLN A 63 3.98 -11.96 19.98
CA GLN A 63 3.74 -11.90 18.54
C GLN A 63 4.31 -10.60 17.93
N LEU A 64 4.28 -9.49 18.67
CA LEU A 64 4.89 -8.25 18.23
C LEU A 64 6.41 -8.38 18.05
N LEU A 65 7.11 -9.06 18.97
CA LEU A 65 8.55 -9.33 18.86
C LEU A 65 8.87 -10.21 17.63
N GLU A 66 8.05 -11.21 17.35
CA GLU A 66 8.19 -12.04 16.15
C GLU A 66 8.07 -11.21 14.87
N LEU A 67 7.07 -10.30 14.80
CA LEU A 67 6.89 -9.39 13.67
C LEU A 67 8.10 -8.47 13.46
N LEU A 68 8.67 -7.95 14.53
CA LEU A 68 9.86 -7.10 14.47
C LEU A 68 11.07 -7.87 13.91
N ARG A 69 11.25 -9.13 14.32
CA ARG A 69 12.31 -10.01 13.80
C ARG A 69 12.22 -10.20 12.28
N ILE A 70 11.02 -10.29 11.75
CA ILE A 70 10.77 -10.56 10.33
C ILE A 70 10.71 -9.27 9.51
N SER A 71 10.53 -8.11 10.16
CA SER A 71 10.41 -6.81 9.49
C SER A 71 11.60 -6.45 8.60
N GLY A 72 12.78 -7.02 8.83
CA GLY A 72 13.96 -6.85 7.99
C GLY A 72 13.78 -7.34 6.54
N LEU A 73 12.96 -8.39 6.31
CA LEU A 73 12.77 -8.97 4.97
C LEU A 73 12.11 -7.98 3.97
N PRO A 74 11.03 -7.26 4.30
CA PRO A 74 10.52 -6.21 3.43
C PRO A 74 11.54 -5.12 3.12
N PHE A 75 12.35 -4.68 4.09
CA PHE A 75 13.41 -3.69 3.83
C PHE A 75 14.45 -4.20 2.83
N MET A 76 14.87 -5.47 2.94
CA MET A 76 15.75 -6.09 1.96
C MET A 76 15.09 -6.13 0.57
N ALA A 77 13.80 -6.49 0.49
CA ALA A 77 13.06 -6.51 -0.76
C ALA A 77 12.99 -5.11 -1.39
N PHE A 78 12.68 -4.07 -0.62
CA PHE A 78 12.68 -2.69 -1.11
C PHE A 78 14.06 -2.25 -1.60
N ALA A 79 15.14 -2.61 -0.92
CA ALA A 79 16.50 -2.31 -1.39
C ALA A 79 16.76 -2.94 -2.77
N VAL A 80 16.36 -4.21 -2.98
CA VAL A 80 16.48 -4.89 -4.27
C VAL A 80 15.61 -4.20 -5.33
N TYR A 81 14.36 -3.83 -5.03
CA TYR A 81 13.46 -3.14 -5.98
C TYR A 81 14.03 -1.79 -6.41
N ILE A 82 14.57 -1.00 -5.47
CA ILE A 82 15.20 0.30 -5.75
C ILE A 82 16.40 0.14 -6.67
N VAL A 83 17.31 -0.78 -6.33
CA VAL A 83 18.51 -1.03 -7.16
C VAL A 83 18.11 -1.47 -8.56
N THR A 84 17.16 -2.39 -8.69
CA THR A 84 16.68 -2.88 -9.98
C THR A 84 16.01 -1.77 -10.79
N SER A 85 15.13 -0.97 -10.19
CA SER A 85 14.48 0.15 -10.89
C SER A 85 15.50 1.19 -11.37
N TRP A 86 16.52 1.48 -10.57
CA TRP A 86 17.60 2.37 -10.94
C TRP A 86 18.46 1.79 -12.10
N LEU A 87 18.77 0.48 -12.11
CA LEU A 87 19.44 -0.18 -13.21
C LEU A 87 18.63 -0.14 -14.51
N ILE A 88 17.30 -0.33 -14.43
CA ILE A 88 16.38 -0.20 -15.58
C ILE A 88 16.44 1.22 -16.16
N CYS A 89 16.43 2.25 -15.30
CA CYS A 89 16.59 3.64 -15.73
C CYS A 89 17.96 3.86 -16.42
N LYS A 90 19.06 3.38 -15.83
CA LYS A 90 20.40 3.48 -16.42
C LYS A 90 20.56 2.75 -17.76
N ALA A 91 19.79 1.67 -17.95
CA ALA A 91 19.77 0.93 -19.22
C ALA A 91 19.03 1.68 -20.36
N GLY A 92 18.50 2.90 -20.11
CA GLY A 92 17.78 3.69 -21.10
C GLY A 92 16.41 3.14 -21.45
N LEU A 93 15.83 2.29 -20.58
CA LEU A 93 14.51 1.69 -20.76
C LEU A 93 13.37 2.63 -20.34
N VAL A 94 13.70 3.71 -19.63
CA VAL A 94 12.77 4.73 -19.10
C VAL A 94 13.27 6.08 -19.55
N ARG A 95 12.37 6.99 -19.91
CA ARG A 95 12.73 8.36 -20.30
C ARG A 95 13.30 9.12 -19.10
N ASP A 96 14.34 9.92 -19.31
CA ASP A 96 15.08 10.63 -18.27
C ASP A 96 14.19 11.51 -17.39
N GLU A 97 13.17 12.10 -17.98
CA GLU A 97 12.19 12.95 -17.30
C GLU A 97 11.29 12.21 -16.29
N TRP A 98 11.23 10.86 -16.36
CA TRP A 98 10.37 10.02 -15.53
C TRP A 98 11.15 9.05 -14.63
N HIS A 99 12.48 9.16 -14.56
CA HIS A 99 13.31 8.24 -13.78
C HIS A 99 12.88 8.16 -12.31
N GLY A 100 12.68 9.30 -11.67
CA GLY A 100 12.32 9.33 -10.25
C GLY A 100 10.93 8.80 -9.99
N THR A 101 9.95 9.18 -10.82
CA THR A 101 8.58 8.66 -10.76
C THR A 101 8.56 7.16 -11.01
N PHE A 102 9.32 6.67 -12.01
CA PHE A 102 9.43 5.23 -12.29
C PHE A 102 10.00 4.45 -11.09
N ILE A 103 11.10 4.93 -10.47
CA ILE A 103 11.68 4.29 -9.27
C ILE A 103 10.66 4.22 -8.14
N ALA A 104 9.93 5.31 -7.90
CA ALA A 104 8.93 5.36 -6.85
C ALA A 104 7.75 4.42 -7.12
N GLU A 105 7.27 4.37 -8.36
CA GLU A 105 6.13 3.55 -8.76
C GLU A 105 6.48 2.06 -8.90
N PHE A 106 7.63 1.71 -9.48
CA PHE A 106 8.09 0.33 -9.61
C PHE A 106 8.31 -0.33 -8.24
N SER A 107 8.87 0.42 -7.27
CA SER A 107 9.21 -0.13 -5.97
C SER A 107 8.06 -0.07 -4.96
N GLY A 108 7.22 0.97 -5.00
CA GLY A 108 6.12 1.18 -4.07
C GLY A 108 4.95 0.22 -4.24
N SER A 109 4.08 0.15 -3.21
CA SER A 109 2.85 -0.67 -3.22
C SER A 109 1.70 0.06 -2.53
N SER A 110 0.48 -0.05 -3.08
CA SER A 110 -0.74 0.54 -2.53
C SER A 110 -1.37 -0.38 -1.49
N LEU A 111 -0.82 -0.40 -0.30
CA LEU A 111 -1.27 -1.32 0.75
C LEU A 111 -2.55 -0.87 1.45
N LEU A 112 -2.77 0.43 1.61
CA LEU A 112 -3.92 0.95 2.35
C LEU A 112 -5.23 0.81 1.58
N PHE A 113 -5.24 1.12 0.28
CA PHE A 113 -6.45 1.10 -0.53
C PHE A 113 -6.72 -0.26 -1.17
N VAL A 114 -5.69 -1.02 -1.50
CA VAL A 114 -5.80 -2.33 -2.17
C VAL A 114 -5.38 -3.46 -1.25
N GLY A 115 -4.23 -3.34 -0.60
CA GLY A 115 -3.65 -4.39 0.23
C GLY A 115 -4.55 -4.78 1.41
N ILE A 116 -5.09 -3.81 2.16
CA ILE A 116 -5.98 -4.10 3.30
C ILE A 116 -7.24 -4.85 2.85
N PRO A 117 -8.04 -4.36 1.87
CA PRO A 117 -9.23 -5.08 1.42
C PRO A 117 -8.92 -6.48 0.89
N VAL A 118 -7.87 -6.64 0.10
CA VAL A 118 -7.47 -7.93 -0.47
C VAL A 118 -7.04 -8.91 0.62
N THR A 119 -6.16 -8.46 1.53
CA THR A 119 -5.70 -9.29 2.64
C THR A 119 -6.85 -9.68 3.56
N TYR A 120 -7.76 -8.75 3.86
CA TYR A 120 -8.93 -9.02 4.67
C TYR A 120 -9.86 -10.04 4.00
N ALA A 121 -10.10 -9.92 2.70
CA ALA A 121 -10.95 -10.85 1.95
C ALA A 121 -10.35 -12.27 1.88
N MET A 122 -9.02 -12.40 1.78
CA MET A 122 -8.34 -13.69 1.65
C MET A 122 -8.02 -14.37 3.00
N PHE A 123 -7.62 -13.60 4.01
CA PHE A 123 -7.09 -14.11 5.27
C PHE A 123 -7.86 -13.63 6.51
N GLY A 124 -8.86 -12.78 6.31
CA GLY A 124 -9.61 -12.13 7.39
C GLY A 124 -8.74 -11.21 8.23
N ASP A 125 -9.23 -10.91 9.43
CA ASP A 125 -8.52 -10.06 10.41
C ASP A 125 -7.11 -10.57 10.77
N ARG A 126 -6.89 -11.89 10.72
CA ARG A 126 -5.61 -12.52 11.12
C ARG A 126 -4.47 -12.16 10.17
N GLY A 127 -4.78 -11.81 8.92
CA GLY A 127 -3.79 -11.45 7.92
C GLY A 127 -3.29 -10.01 8.04
N ILE A 128 -4.11 -9.11 8.58
CA ILE A 128 -3.80 -7.67 8.61
C ILE A 128 -2.48 -7.36 9.31
N PRO A 129 -2.16 -7.97 10.44
CA PRO A 129 -0.91 -7.76 11.13
C PRO A 129 0.33 -8.03 10.28
N TYR A 130 0.34 -9.10 9.53
CA TYR A 130 1.46 -9.46 8.65
C TYR A 130 1.60 -8.49 7.45
N LEU A 131 0.47 -8.00 6.93
CA LEU A 131 0.46 -6.90 5.95
C LEU A 131 1.16 -5.66 6.51
N LEU A 132 0.96 -5.34 7.80
CA LEU A 132 1.52 -4.16 8.43
C LEU A 132 3.05 -4.19 8.55
N VAL A 133 3.66 -5.38 8.60
CA VAL A 133 5.12 -5.53 8.53
C VAL A 133 5.64 -4.99 7.19
N TYR A 134 5.00 -5.40 6.09
CA TYR A 134 5.36 -4.89 4.76
C TYR A 134 4.99 -3.40 4.60
N PHE A 135 3.84 -2.98 5.14
CA PHE A 135 3.39 -1.60 5.14
C PHE A 135 4.39 -0.66 5.80
N PHE A 136 4.99 -1.05 6.92
CA PHE A 136 5.98 -0.22 7.62
C PHE A 136 7.19 0.09 6.73
N ALA A 137 7.76 -0.91 6.09
CA ALA A 137 8.86 -0.73 5.14
C ALA A 137 8.43 0.13 3.93
N ASN A 138 7.22 -0.13 3.38
CA ASN A 138 6.68 0.62 2.27
C ASN A 138 6.47 2.12 2.59
N VAL A 139 5.98 2.44 3.78
CA VAL A 139 5.78 3.85 4.21
C VAL A 139 7.11 4.56 4.29
N ILE A 140 8.11 3.95 4.93
CA ILE A 140 9.45 4.55 5.02
C ILE A 140 10.01 4.78 3.62
N PHE A 141 9.94 3.77 2.74
CA PHE A 141 10.40 3.90 1.36
C PHE A 141 9.67 5.03 0.62
N VAL A 142 8.34 5.03 0.61
CA VAL A 142 7.53 5.99 -0.18
C VAL A 142 7.81 7.44 0.24
N TRP A 143 7.86 7.70 1.54
CA TRP A 143 8.02 9.07 2.05
C TRP A 143 9.48 9.55 2.17
N THR A 144 10.45 8.67 1.96
CA THR A 144 11.87 9.05 1.89
C THR A 144 12.35 8.98 0.44
N ILE A 145 12.77 7.79 0.00
CA ILE A 145 13.38 7.56 -1.31
C ILE A 145 12.39 7.83 -2.45
N GLY A 146 11.15 7.35 -2.32
CA GLY A 146 10.11 7.53 -3.33
C GLY A 146 9.80 9.01 -3.59
N LEU A 147 9.44 9.74 -2.53
CA LEU A 147 9.14 11.18 -2.62
C LEU A 147 10.33 11.98 -3.14
N TYR A 148 11.54 11.71 -2.65
CA TYR A 148 12.75 12.39 -3.11
C TYR A 148 12.97 12.21 -4.61
N ASN A 149 12.83 11.00 -5.13
CA ASN A 149 12.99 10.72 -6.55
C ASN A 149 11.93 11.43 -7.40
N VAL A 150 10.65 11.42 -6.99
CA VAL A 150 9.57 12.15 -7.67
C VAL A 150 9.85 13.67 -7.70
N GLN A 151 10.36 14.23 -6.59
CA GLN A 151 10.72 15.63 -6.53
C GLN A 151 11.91 15.96 -7.45
N LEU A 152 12.87 15.05 -7.65
CA LEU A 152 13.96 15.24 -8.61
C LEU A 152 13.43 15.36 -10.04
N ASP A 153 12.43 14.59 -10.45
CA ASP A 153 11.80 14.76 -11.76
C ASP A 153 11.14 16.14 -11.87
N GLY A 154 10.42 16.59 -10.81
CA GLY A 154 9.85 17.93 -10.76
C GLY A 154 10.88 19.06 -10.90
N VAL A 155 12.09 18.89 -10.36
CA VAL A 155 13.21 19.82 -10.53
C VAL A 155 13.68 19.88 -11.99
N ARG A 156 13.81 18.73 -12.63
CA ARG A 156 14.20 18.66 -14.07
C ARG A 156 13.22 19.38 -14.97
N HIS A 157 11.90 19.32 -14.63
CA HIS A 157 10.87 20.03 -15.39
C HIS A 157 10.75 21.52 -15.08
N THR A 158 11.02 21.94 -13.84
CA THR A 158 10.73 23.31 -13.39
C THR A 158 11.95 24.17 -13.13
N GLY A 159 13.17 23.61 -13.20
CA GLY A 159 14.42 24.30 -12.88
C GLY A 159 14.56 24.75 -11.41
N LYS A 160 13.68 24.30 -10.51
CA LYS A 160 13.74 24.61 -9.07
C LYS A 160 14.94 23.93 -8.41
N PRO A 161 15.45 24.44 -7.28
CA PRO A 161 16.58 23.80 -6.58
C PRO A 161 16.21 22.37 -6.11
N ALA A 162 17.18 21.46 -6.18
CA ALA A 162 16.99 20.08 -5.77
C ALA A 162 16.55 20.00 -4.29
N PRO A 163 15.59 19.13 -3.97
CA PRO A 163 15.14 18.95 -2.59
C PRO A 163 16.25 18.36 -1.73
N LYS A 164 16.28 18.71 -0.45
CA LYS A 164 17.18 18.06 0.51
C LYS A 164 16.60 16.70 0.88
N PHE A 165 17.39 15.62 0.72
CA PHE A 165 16.97 14.24 1.04
C PHE A 165 16.47 14.10 2.48
N PHE A 166 17.20 14.66 3.44
CA PHE A 166 16.78 14.78 4.85
C PHE A 166 16.35 16.22 5.14
N SER A 167 15.06 16.53 4.98
CA SER A 167 14.48 17.78 5.44
C SER A 167 13.53 17.53 6.60
N ARG A 168 13.34 18.54 7.46
CA ARG A 168 12.32 18.50 8.52
C ARG A 168 10.91 18.27 7.94
N GLN A 169 10.70 18.67 6.70
CA GLN A 169 9.46 18.47 5.96
C GLN A 169 9.32 17.01 5.53
N SER A 170 10.38 16.35 5.04
CA SER A 170 10.36 14.91 4.71
C SER A 170 10.08 14.06 5.94
N LEU A 171 10.69 14.37 7.09
CA LEU A 171 10.39 13.70 8.36
C LEU A 171 8.92 13.84 8.78
N LYS A 172 8.33 15.04 8.64
CA LYS A 172 6.90 15.23 8.92
C LYS A 172 5.99 14.44 7.98
N MET A 173 6.40 14.22 6.74
CA MET A 173 5.64 13.44 5.76
C MET A 173 5.69 11.94 6.04
N ILE A 174 6.76 11.41 6.66
CA ILE A 174 6.84 10.02 7.12
C ILE A 174 5.77 9.74 8.19
N PHE A 175 5.59 10.65 9.15
CA PHE A 175 4.59 10.52 10.21
C PHE A 175 3.18 10.80 9.69
N THR A 176 2.74 9.99 8.74
CA THR A 176 1.36 10.03 8.23
C THR A 176 0.36 9.60 9.31
N LYS A 177 -0.89 10.07 9.19
CA LYS A 177 -1.95 9.65 10.12
C LYS A 177 -2.08 8.13 10.26
N PRO A 178 -2.03 7.33 9.16
CA PRO A 178 -1.99 5.87 9.24
C PRO A 178 -0.82 5.36 10.08
N LEU A 179 0.40 5.86 9.84
CA LEU A 179 1.58 5.42 10.60
C LEU A 179 1.47 5.77 12.08
N ILE A 180 0.94 6.95 12.42
CA ILE A 180 0.72 7.34 13.82
C ILE A 180 -0.25 6.37 14.50
N GLY A 181 -1.39 6.05 13.88
CA GLY A 181 -2.34 5.08 14.42
C GLY A 181 -1.72 3.69 14.62
N PHE A 182 -0.90 3.24 13.68
CA PHE A 182 -0.12 2.00 13.79
C PHE A 182 0.86 2.05 14.96
N LEU A 183 1.71 3.09 15.05
CA LEU A 183 2.73 3.22 16.09
C LEU A 183 2.12 3.32 17.50
N ILE A 184 1.01 4.04 17.66
CA ILE A 184 0.28 4.08 18.94
C ILE A 184 -0.23 2.67 19.30
N GLY A 185 -0.79 1.93 18.33
CA GLY A 185 -1.21 0.54 18.55
C GLY A 185 -0.06 -0.36 18.96
N VAL A 186 1.08 -0.27 18.28
CA VAL A 186 2.32 -1.01 18.63
C VAL A 186 2.79 -0.67 20.04
N LEU A 187 2.81 0.61 20.40
CA LEU A 187 3.22 1.07 21.73
C LEU A 187 2.29 0.51 22.81
N CYS A 188 0.97 0.54 22.60
CA CYS A 188 0.00 -0.01 23.55
C CYS A 188 0.25 -1.52 23.79
N VAL A 189 0.48 -2.29 22.73
CA VAL A 189 0.77 -3.73 22.84
C VAL A 189 2.14 -3.97 23.49
N ALA A 190 3.15 -3.15 23.18
CA ALA A 190 4.50 -3.28 23.73
C ALA A 190 4.55 -3.08 25.27
N ILE A 191 3.66 -2.23 25.80
CA ILE A 191 3.54 -1.96 27.26
C ILE A 191 2.39 -2.75 27.92
N ASP A 192 1.81 -3.73 27.20
CA ASP A 192 0.65 -4.52 27.64
C ASP A 192 -0.55 -3.68 28.13
N LEU A 193 -0.76 -2.51 27.50
CA LEU A 193 -1.86 -1.61 27.85
C LEU A 193 -3.21 -2.20 27.41
N LYS A 194 -4.06 -2.52 28.38
CA LYS A 194 -5.43 -2.98 28.09
C LYS A 194 -6.29 -1.81 27.64
N ILE A 195 -6.73 -1.86 26.39
CA ILE A 195 -7.59 -0.84 25.81
C ILE A 195 -9.02 -0.98 26.36
N PRO A 196 -9.61 0.08 26.94
CA PRO A 196 -11.00 0.05 27.42
C PRO A 196 -11.96 -0.34 26.29
N GLN A 197 -12.97 -1.17 26.64
CA GLN A 197 -13.92 -1.70 25.66
C GLN A 197 -14.62 -0.62 24.81
N PRO A 198 -15.04 0.54 25.34
CA PRO A 198 -15.65 1.60 24.52
C PRO A 198 -14.71 2.16 23.46
N ILE A 199 -13.41 2.32 23.78
CA ILE A 199 -12.41 2.81 22.84
C ILE A 199 -12.14 1.76 21.75
N SER A 200 -12.00 0.49 22.13
CA SER A 200 -11.82 -0.61 21.18
C SER A 200 -13.02 -0.72 20.23
N LEU A 201 -14.26 -0.60 20.74
CA LEU A 201 -15.46 -0.65 19.92
C LEU A 201 -15.55 0.56 18.97
N ALA A 202 -15.29 1.77 19.46
CA ALA A 202 -15.32 2.98 18.64
C ALA A 202 -14.28 2.91 17.50
N THR A 203 -13.04 2.52 17.80
CA THR A 203 -11.98 2.38 16.80
C THR A 203 -12.28 1.28 15.78
N ARG A 204 -12.90 0.17 16.21
CA ARG A 204 -13.41 -0.89 15.33
C ARG A 204 -14.46 -0.37 14.36
N LEU A 205 -15.51 0.29 14.86
CA LEU A 205 -16.61 0.79 14.02
C LEU A 205 -16.12 1.81 12.97
N ILE A 206 -15.28 2.75 13.37
CA ILE A 206 -14.68 3.72 12.45
C ILE A 206 -13.77 2.99 11.44
N GLY A 207 -12.95 2.06 11.92
CA GLY A 207 -12.00 1.32 11.08
C GLY A 207 -12.70 0.44 10.03
N GLN A 208 -13.84 -0.17 10.34
CA GLN A 208 -14.58 -1.04 9.42
C GLN A 208 -15.06 -0.32 8.14
N ILE A 209 -15.19 0.99 8.17
CA ILE A 209 -15.53 1.82 7.00
C ILE A 209 -14.42 1.77 5.94
N CYS A 210 -13.16 1.54 6.36
CA CYS A 210 -11.98 1.66 5.51
C CYS A 210 -12.05 0.76 4.27
N SER A 211 -12.23 -0.55 4.44
CA SER A 211 -12.18 -1.52 3.33
C SER A 211 -13.29 -1.32 2.29
N PRO A 212 -14.58 -1.23 2.65
CA PRO A 212 -15.62 -1.03 1.65
C PRO A 212 -15.50 0.31 0.92
N LEU A 213 -15.19 1.40 1.63
CA LEU A 213 -15.03 2.70 0.96
C LEU A 213 -13.77 2.77 0.08
N ALA A 214 -12.69 2.08 0.46
CA ALA A 214 -11.50 2.00 -0.40
C ALA A 214 -11.80 1.26 -1.71
N LEU A 215 -12.58 0.18 -1.67
CA LEU A 215 -13.02 -0.54 -2.88
C LEU A 215 -13.95 0.30 -3.75
N ILE A 216 -14.90 1.01 -3.15
CA ILE A 216 -15.78 1.96 -3.86
C ILE A 216 -14.92 3.05 -4.54
N PHE A 217 -13.94 3.61 -3.83
CA PHE A 217 -13.01 4.59 -4.40
C PHE A 217 -12.23 4.05 -5.61
N ILE A 218 -11.80 2.78 -5.56
CA ILE A 218 -11.16 2.11 -6.69
C ILE A 218 -12.13 2.04 -7.89
N GLY A 219 -13.37 1.61 -7.66
CA GLY A 219 -14.41 1.55 -8.69
C GLY A 219 -14.68 2.89 -9.36
N ILE A 220 -14.84 3.96 -8.57
CA ILE A 220 -14.99 5.35 -9.05
C ILE A 220 -13.79 5.73 -9.91
N THR A 221 -12.58 5.44 -9.44
CA THR A 221 -11.33 5.79 -10.14
C THR A 221 -11.21 5.09 -11.47
N VAL A 222 -11.49 3.80 -11.53
CA VAL A 222 -11.46 3.00 -12.78
C VAL A 222 -12.47 3.54 -13.79
N GLN A 223 -13.68 3.88 -13.35
CA GLN A 223 -14.71 4.44 -14.23
C GLN A 223 -14.29 5.78 -14.81
N GLN A 224 -13.74 6.68 -13.98
CA GLN A 224 -13.32 8.04 -14.42
C GLN A 224 -12.09 8.01 -15.35
N ILE A 225 -11.17 7.06 -15.17
CA ILE A 225 -10.04 6.88 -16.08
C ILE A 225 -10.53 6.44 -17.46
N GLY A 226 -11.53 5.56 -17.51
CA GLY A 226 -12.09 4.99 -18.73
C GLY A 226 -11.19 3.93 -19.37
N PHE A 227 -11.82 2.91 -19.95
CA PHE A 227 -11.09 1.78 -20.56
C PHE A 227 -10.30 2.14 -21.82
N ALA A 228 -10.65 3.24 -22.50
CA ALA A 228 -9.96 3.67 -23.72
C ALA A 228 -8.48 4.00 -23.48
N ARG A 229 -8.12 4.51 -22.29
CA ARG A 229 -6.75 4.86 -21.94
C ARG A 229 -5.83 3.64 -21.81
N PHE A 230 -6.37 2.46 -21.54
CA PHE A 230 -5.56 1.23 -21.42
C PHE A 230 -4.98 0.76 -22.76
N LYS A 231 -5.50 1.24 -23.91
CA LYS A 231 -4.98 0.88 -25.23
C LYS A 231 -3.67 1.57 -25.60
N HIS A 232 -3.33 2.67 -24.93
CA HIS A 232 -2.16 3.51 -25.25
C HIS A 232 -1.27 3.73 -24.03
N LEU A 233 -0.94 2.63 -23.32
CA LEU A 233 -0.04 2.69 -22.18
C LEU A 233 1.42 2.87 -22.66
N PRO A 234 2.18 3.81 -22.07
CA PRO A 234 3.59 3.96 -22.37
C PRO A 234 4.39 2.71 -21.95
N ARG A 235 5.56 2.52 -22.57
CA ARG A 235 6.43 1.36 -22.31
C ARG A 235 6.78 1.20 -20.84
N GLU A 236 7.03 2.30 -20.16
CA GLU A 236 7.35 2.35 -18.74
C GLU A 236 6.27 1.72 -17.88
N THR A 237 5.00 1.92 -18.23
CA THR A 237 3.86 1.32 -17.52
C THR A 237 3.86 -0.20 -17.65
N TRP A 238 4.20 -0.76 -18.83
CA TRP A 238 4.31 -2.21 -18.99
C TRP A 238 5.44 -2.81 -18.16
N ILE A 239 6.57 -2.10 -18.04
CA ILE A 239 7.68 -2.52 -17.19
C ILE A 239 7.24 -2.51 -15.71
N ILE A 240 6.50 -1.48 -15.27
CA ILE A 240 5.95 -1.41 -13.91
C ILE A 240 4.95 -2.55 -13.66
N LEU A 241 4.06 -2.81 -14.61
CA LEU A 241 3.09 -3.91 -14.49
C LEU A 241 3.79 -5.27 -14.38
N PHE A 242 4.79 -5.53 -15.20
CA PHE A 242 5.61 -6.74 -15.08
C PHE A 242 6.34 -6.78 -13.74
N GLY A 243 6.93 -5.65 -13.34
CA GLY A 243 7.60 -5.50 -12.04
C GLY A 243 6.68 -5.84 -10.87
N CYS A 244 5.50 -5.27 -10.84
CA CYS A 244 4.53 -5.50 -9.76
C CYS A 244 3.97 -6.93 -9.73
N ASN A 245 3.66 -7.52 -10.88
CA ASN A 245 2.95 -8.80 -10.93
C ASN A 245 3.87 -10.04 -10.99
N VAL A 246 5.13 -9.88 -11.44
CA VAL A 246 6.06 -11.00 -11.61
C VAL A 246 7.33 -10.80 -10.79
N TYR A 247 8.04 -9.70 -11.03
CA TYR A 247 9.37 -9.50 -10.45
C TYR A 247 9.34 -9.32 -8.91
N LYS A 248 8.52 -8.39 -8.40
CA LYS A 248 8.45 -8.13 -6.95
C LYS A 248 8.01 -9.36 -6.14
N PRO A 249 6.94 -10.09 -6.52
CA PRO A 249 6.56 -11.29 -5.78
C PRO A 249 7.62 -12.39 -5.86
N LEU A 250 8.33 -12.53 -6.98
CA LEU A 250 9.44 -13.49 -7.09
C LEU A 250 10.59 -13.12 -6.14
N VAL A 251 11.01 -11.87 -6.13
CA VAL A 251 12.05 -11.38 -5.19
C VAL A 251 11.60 -11.56 -3.75
N MET A 252 10.36 -11.20 -3.41
CA MET A 252 9.84 -11.38 -2.04
C MET A 252 9.76 -12.86 -1.66
N PHE A 253 9.36 -13.73 -2.60
CA PHE A 253 9.38 -15.18 -2.38
C PHE A 253 10.79 -15.67 -2.06
N LEU A 254 11.80 -15.31 -2.87
CA LEU A 254 13.19 -15.72 -2.66
C LEU A 254 13.74 -15.20 -1.31
N ILE A 255 13.51 -13.93 -0.99
CA ILE A 255 13.95 -13.33 0.27
C ILE A 255 13.24 -14.00 1.46
N SER A 256 11.98 -14.37 1.33
CA SER A 256 11.23 -15.06 2.38
C SER A 256 11.74 -16.46 2.72
N GLN A 257 12.59 -17.05 1.87
CA GLN A 257 13.25 -18.34 2.19
C GLN A 257 14.41 -18.18 3.17
N LEU A 258 14.91 -16.96 3.40
CA LEU A 258 16.02 -16.72 4.32
C LEU A 258 15.66 -16.95 5.80
N LEU A 259 14.37 -16.90 6.12
CA LEU A 259 13.88 -17.13 7.49
C LEU A 259 12.77 -18.18 7.52
N VAL A 260 12.78 -18.98 8.57
CA VAL A 260 11.63 -19.85 8.89
C VAL A 260 10.54 -18.97 9.49
N MET A 261 9.36 -18.98 8.86
CA MET A 261 8.21 -18.17 9.26
C MET A 261 6.91 -18.91 9.03
N ASP A 262 5.84 -18.42 9.64
CA ASP A 262 4.48 -18.92 9.43
C ASP A 262 4.12 -18.88 7.92
N PRO A 263 3.51 -19.95 7.36
CA PRO A 263 3.11 -19.99 5.94
C PRO A 263 2.16 -18.85 5.54
N MET A 264 1.20 -18.48 6.41
CA MET A 264 0.28 -17.36 6.16
C MET A 264 1.05 -16.04 6.05
N MET A 265 2.01 -15.82 6.93
CA MET A 265 2.86 -14.64 6.88
C MET A 265 3.63 -14.53 5.57
N ARG A 266 4.26 -15.63 5.13
CA ARG A 266 4.95 -15.69 3.83
C ARG A 266 4.02 -15.34 2.67
N GLN A 267 2.83 -15.93 2.63
CA GLN A 267 1.84 -15.65 1.60
C GLN A 267 1.43 -14.18 1.59
N ILE A 268 1.24 -13.57 2.76
CA ILE A 268 0.84 -12.17 2.87
C ILE A 268 1.97 -11.21 2.48
N LEU A 269 3.22 -11.50 2.82
CA LEU A 269 4.36 -10.70 2.36
C LEU A 269 4.48 -10.72 0.83
N ILE A 270 4.34 -11.90 0.21
CA ILE A 270 4.35 -12.05 -1.24
C ILE A 270 3.14 -11.31 -1.86
N LEU A 271 1.94 -11.50 -1.32
CA LEU A 271 0.73 -10.80 -1.77
C LEU A 271 0.89 -9.28 -1.66
N SER A 272 1.48 -8.78 -0.59
CA SER A 272 1.75 -7.35 -0.38
C SER A 272 2.67 -6.76 -1.45
N SER A 273 3.60 -7.56 -1.96
CA SER A 273 4.51 -7.13 -3.02
C SER A 273 3.84 -7.03 -4.40
N VAL A 274 2.77 -7.81 -4.65
CA VAL A 274 1.98 -7.76 -5.90
C VAL A 274 1.09 -6.51 -5.95
N MET A 275 0.82 -5.86 -4.81
CA MET A 275 -0.11 -4.73 -4.78
C MET A 275 0.29 -3.64 -5.77
N PRO A 276 -0.68 -3.07 -6.50
CA PRO A 276 -0.43 -2.07 -7.53
C PRO A 276 0.20 -0.81 -6.92
N VAL A 277 0.64 0.05 -7.78
CA VAL A 277 1.27 1.34 -7.44
C VAL A 277 0.31 2.23 -6.66
N SER A 278 0.85 3.01 -5.73
CA SER A 278 0.06 3.94 -4.94
C SER A 278 -0.44 5.12 -5.78
N PRO A 279 -1.76 5.38 -5.82
CA PRO A 279 -2.30 6.57 -6.50
C PRO A 279 -1.76 7.90 -5.95
N MET A 280 -1.24 7.90 -4.72
CA MET A 280 -0.65 9.08 -4.11
C MET A 280 0.62 9.56 -4.82
N LEU A 281 1.43 8.66 -5.36
CA LEU A 281 2.66 9.03 -6.07
C LEU A 281 2.34 9.83 -7.33
N GLY A 282 1.30 9.48 -8.08
CA GLY A 282 0.83 10.25 -9.24
C GLY A 282 0.27 11.64 -8.90
N VAL A 283 -0.17 11.86 -7.66
CA VAL A 283 -0.61 13.20 -7.18
C VAL A 283 0.59 14.06 -6.79
N LEU A 284 1.67 13.45 -6.30
CA LEU A 284 2.90 14.15 -5.91
C LEU A 284 3.75 14.55 -7.12
N ALA A 285 3.54 13.91 -8.27
CA ALA A 285 4.23 14.21 -9.54
C ALA A 285 3.63 15.41 -10.31
N LYS A 286 2.51 15.98 -9.85
CA LYS A 286 1.90 17.22 -10.38
C LYS A 286 2.34 18.44 -9.56
#